data_89661418742c3cb740aaa9d0c37f08ea
#
_entry.id   89661418742c3cb740aaa9d0c37f08ea
#
_cell.length_a   1.000
_cell.length_b   1.000
_cell.length_c   1.000
_cell.angle_alpha   90.00
_cell.angle_beta   90.00
_cell.angle_gamma   90.00
#
_symmetry.space_group_name_H-M   'P 1'
#
loop_
_entity.id
_entity.type
_entity.pdbx_description
1 polymer ?
#
loop_
_entity_poly.entity_id
_entity_poly.type
_entity_poly.pdbx_seq_one_letter_code
_entity_poly.pdbx_strand_id
1 'polypeptide(L)'
;MKNFKTYIAISLSSILLSLYLFEIYLTKNLNLPEINKTKIKEDFEKNSNQNFETRSKYQFFKDLSADNKNFTVTVAPTIFNDPNKNIHFLSGTSNYQTIDCNENGYFSIYLSDRFGFNNPNDQWESDNIKYVILGDSFAHGACVNRPHDIASQLRILSNQNVLNL
;
A
#
# COMPACT_ATOMS: atom_id res chain seq x y z
N MET A 1 -16.05 37.51 -36.80
CA MET A 1 -15.61 37.07 -35.46
C MET A 1 -16.75 36.49 -34.60
N LYS A 2 -18.00 36.93 -34.69
CA LYS A 2 -19.13 36.45 -33.89
C LYS A 2 -19.40 34.94 -34.11
N ASN A 3 -19.34 34.47 -35.33
CA ASN A 3 -19.59 33.07 -35.71
C ASN A 3 -18.47 32.08 -35.24
N PHE A 4 -17.24 32.55 -35.16
CA PHE A 4 -16.10 31.70 -34.73
C PHE A 4 -16.25 31.21 -33.29
N LYS A 5 -16.63 32.11 -32.37
CA LYS A 5 -16.89 31.74 -30.97
C LYS A 5 -18.04 30.73 -30.83
N THR A 6 -19.07 30.88 -31.65
CA THR A 6 -20.22 29.96 -31.68
C THR A 6 -19.78 28.57 -32.18
N TYR A 7 -18.96 28.46 -33.22
CA TYR A 7 -18.45 27.17 -33.67
C TYR A 7 -17.57 26.47 -32.66
N ILE A 8 -16.70 27.23 -31.94
CA ILE A 8 -15.90 26.68 -30.85
C ILE A 8 -16.81 26.15 -29.72
N ALA A 9 -17.83 26.92 -29.32
CA ALA A 9 -18.74 26.50 -28.26
C ALA A 9 -19.50 25.22 -28.65
N ILE A 10 -19.99 25.12 -29.91
CA ILE A 10 -20.67 23.91 -30.39
C ILE A 10 -19.71 22.71 -30.42
N SER A 11 -18.48 22.89 -30.88
CA SER A 11 -17.49 21.82 -30.94
C SER A 11 -17.15 21.30 -29.54
N LEU A 12 -16.90 22.19 -28.59
CA LEU A 12 -16.63 21.80 -27.20
C LEU A 12 -17.81 21.08 -26.54
N SER A 13 -19.03 21.59 -26.75
CA SER A 13 -20.24 20.94 -26.24
C SER A 13 -20.44 19.54 -26.82
N SER A 14 -20.16 19.36 -28.11
CA SER A 14 -20.24 18.09 -28.80
C SER A 14 -19.22 17.09 -28.26
N ILE A 15 -17.97 17.52 -28.02
CA ILE A 15 -16.92 16.67 -27.41
C ILE A 15 -17.33 16.25 -26.00
N LEU A 16 -17.77 17.18 -25.17
CA LEU A 16 -18.20 16.86 -23.81
C LEU A 16 -19.38 15.90 -23.79
N LEU A 17 -20.36 16.09 -24.67
CA LEU A 17 -21.48 15.18 -24.80
C LEU A 17 -21.05 13.78 -25.24
N SER A 18 -20.12 13.69 -26.19
CA SER A 18 -19.57 12.41 -26.63
C SER A 18 -18.84 11.66 -25.54
N LEU A 19 -18.02 12.36 -24.75
CA LEU A 19 -17.31 11.77 -23.60
C LEU A 19 -18.30 11.28 -22.53
N TYR A 20 -19.34 12.05 -22.25
CA TYR A 20 -20.38 11.65 -21.30
C TYR A 20 -21.17 10.42 -21.75
N LEU A 21 -21.56 10.37 -23.03
CA LEU A 21 -22.22 9.19 -23.60
C LEU A 21 -21.32 7.97 -23.62
N PHE A 22 -20.03 8.14 -23.87
CA PHE A 22 -19.04 7.08 -23.79
C PHE A 22 -18.89 6.54 -22.37
N GLU A 23 -18.84 7.41 -21.36
CA GLU A 23 -18.82 7.01 -19.94
C GLU A 23 -20.06 6.19 -19.57
N ILE A 24 -21.26 6.63 -19.98
CA ILE A 24 -22.50 5.86 -19.76
C ILE A 24 -22.42 4.49 -20.45
N TYR A 25 -21.89 4.44 -21.67
CA TYR A 25 -21.69 3.19 -22.40
C TYR A 25 -20.74 2.26 -21.65
N LEU A 26 -19.59 2.77 -21.19
CA LEU A 26 -18.63 1.99 -20.40
C LEU A 26 -19.25 1.48 -19.11
N THR A 27 -19.93 2.33 -18.37
CA THR A 27 -20.57 1.97 -17.09
C THR A 27 -21.61 0.86 -17.25
N LYS A 28 -22.35 0.86 -18.37
CA LYS A 28 -23.36 -0.17 -18.64
C LYS A 28 -22.80 -1.48 -19.19
N ASN A 29 -21.68 -1.42 -19.93
CA ASN A 29 -21.15 -2.59 -20.65
C ASN A 29 -19.88 -3.16 -20.01
N LEU A 30 -19.14 -2.37 -19.24
CA LEU A 30 -18.08 -2.88 -18.40
C LEU A 30 -18.70 -3.46 -17.12
N ASN A 31 -19.04 -4.75 -17.16
CA ASN A 31 -19.19 -5.54 -15.97
C ASN A 31 -17.80 -5.67 -15.33
N LEU A 32 -17.37 -4.65 -14.59
CA LEU A 32 -16.21 -4.79 -13.72
C LEU A 32 -16.52 -5.98 -12.81
N PRO A 33 -15.64 -6.98 -12.73
CA PRO A 33 -15.89 -8.12 -11.88
C PRO A 33 -16.02 -7.58 -10.45
N GLU A 34 -17.22 -7.71 -9.86
CA GLU A 34 -17.37 -7.47 -8.42
C GLU A 34 -16.34 -8.33 -7.71
N ILE A 35 -15.52 -7.68 -6.87
CA ILE A 35 -14.56 -8.39 -6.02
C ILE A 35 -15.37 -9.30 -5.10
N ASN A 36 -15.50 -10.55 -5.50
CA ASN A 36 -16.23 -11.54 -4.74
C ASN A 36 -15.38 -12.00 -3.54
N LYS A 37 -15.56 -11.31 -2.42
CA LYS A 37 -14.82 -11.58 -1.17
C LYS A 37 -14.97 -13.03 -0.70
N THR A 38 -16.12 -13.65 -0.95
CA THR A 38 -16.36 -15.06 -0.61
C THR A 38 -15.43 -15.97 -1.42
N LYS A 39 -15.34 -15.73 -2.73
CA LYS A 39 -14.45 -16.49 -3.61
C LYS A 39 -12.98 -16.30 -3.23
N ILE A 40 -12.56 -15.08 -2.93
CA ILE A 40 -11.18 -14.80 -2.46
C ILE A 40 -10.88 -15.61 -1.19
N LYS A 41 -11.81 -15.63 -0.25
CA LYS A 41 -11.70 -16.41 0.99
C LYS A 41 -11.55 -17.90 0.71
N GLU A 42 -12.46 -18.46 -0.09
CA GLU A 42 -12.45 -19.89 -0.46
C GLU A 42 -11.16 -20.27 -1.19
N ASP A 43 -10.71 -19.46 -2.14
CA ASP A 43 -9.47 -19.68 -2.90
C ASP A 43 -8.25 -19.61 -1.96
N PHE A 44 -8.22 -18.67 -1.02
CA PHE A 44 -7.15 -18.57 -0.04
C PHE A 44 -7.09 -19.80 0.87
N GLU A 45 -8.21 -20.18 1.48
CA GLU A 45 -8.30 -21.31 2.42
C GLU A 45 -7.92 -22.62 1.71
N LYS A 46 -8.34 -22.80 0.45
CA LYS A 46 -8.01 -23.97 -0.36
C LYS A 46 -6.52 -24.04 -0.74
N ASN A 47 -5.92 -22.90 -1.10
CA ASN A 47 -4.55 -22.87 -1.62
C ASN A 47 -3.48 -22.79 -0.52
N SER A 48 -3.78 -22.14 0.60
CA SER A 48 -2.83 -21.95 1.71
C SER A 48 -2.97 -22.99 2.82
N ASN A 49 -4.07 -23.74 2.86
CA ASN A 49 -4.45 -24.63 3.96
C ASN A 49 -4.49 -23.88 5.31
N GLN A 50 -4.80 -22.59 5.27
CA GLN A 50 -4.93 -21.71 6.43
C GLN A 50 -6.30 -21.05 6.46
N ASN A 51 -6.78 -20.71 7.64
CA ASN A 51 -8.03 -19.96 7.78
C ASN A 51 -7.82 -18.51 7.34
N PHE A 52 -8.79 -17.98 6.61
CA PHE A 52 -8.79 -16.56 6.24
C PHE A 52 -8.95 -15.67 7.47
N GLU A 53 -8.02 -14.73 7.69
CA GLU A 53 -8.06 -13.84 8.84
C GLU A 53 -9.17 -12.80 8.69
N THR A 54 -10.12 -12.81 9.61
CA THR A 54 -11.32 -11.96 9.59
C THR A 54 -11.36 -10.92 10.71
N ARG A 55 -10.44 -11.03 11.68
CA ARG A 55 -10.37 -10.06 12.79
C ARG A 55 -10.03 -8.66 12.28
N SER A 56 -10.50 -7.65 12.98
CA SER A 56 -10.01 -6.29 12.75
C SER A 56 -8.52 -6.17 13.13
N LYS A 57 -7.81 -5.21 12.54
CA LYS A 57 -6.39 -4.94 12.87
C LYS A 57 -6.20 -4.72 14.37
N TYR A 58 -7.13 -4.04 15.01
CA TYR A 58 -7.09 -3.81 16.46
C TYR A 58 -7.24 -5.09 17.29
N GLN A 59 -8.17 -5.97 16.93
CA GLN A 59 -8.33 -7.27 17.62
C GLN A 59 -7.09 -8.13 17.44
N PHE A 60 -6.58 -8.22 16.22
CA PHE A 60 -5.37 -8.97 15.90
C PHE A 60 -4.16 -8.44 16.70
N PHE A 61 -3.97 -7.11 16.72
CA PHE A 61 -2.93 -6.46 17.54
C PHE A 61 -3.08 -6.77 19.03
N LYS A 62 -4.31 -6.68 19.56
CA LYS A 62 -4.58 -6.94 20.99
C LYS A 62 -4.22 -8.37 21.37
N ASP A 63 -4.58 -9.34 20.53
CA ASP A 63 -4.30 -10.76 20.78
C ASP A 63 -2.79 -11.04 20.79
N LEU A 64 -2.05 -10.53 19.79
CA LEU A 64 -0.60 -10.69 19.73
C LEU A 64 0.14 -9.96 20.86
N SER A 65 -0.34 -8.78 21.24
CA SER A 65 0.29 -7.96 22.30
C SER A 65 0.05 -8.50 23.70
N ALA A 66 -0.91 -9.40 23.89
CA ALA A 66 -1.14 -10.06 25.17
C ALA A 66 0.03 -10.97 25.56
N ASP A 67 0.62 -11.64 24.56
CA ASP A 67 1.75 -12.56 24.76
C ASP A 67 3.11 -11.89 24.57
N ASN A 68 3.19 -10.86 23.72
CA ASN A 68 4.43 -10.16 23.41
C ASN A 68 4.17 -8.66 23.19
N LYS A 69 4.80 -7.83 24.02
CA LYS A 69 4.64 -6.36 23.96
C LYS A 69 5.38 -5.69 22.81
N ASN A 70 6.13 -6.44 21.99
CA ASN A 70 6.94 -5.89 20.89
C ASN A 70 6.16 -5.77 19.56
N PHE A 71 4.84 -5.64 19.64
CA PHE A 71 3.99 -5.39 18.47
C PHE A 71 3.48 -3.95 18.44
N THR A 72 3.34 -3.42 17.23
CA THR A 72 2.69 -2.15 16.93
C THR A 72 1.85 -2.28 15.66
N VAL A 73 1.10 -1.26 15.31
CA VAL A 73 0.34 -1.19 14.05
C VAL A 73 0.91 -0.11 13.16
N THR A 74 0.84 -0.33 11.86
CA THR A 74 1.17 0.71 10.88
C THR A 74 0.22 1.89 11.06
N VAL A 75 0.79 3.07 11.19
CA VAL A 75 0.05 4.34 11.21
C VAL A 75 0.61 5.22 10.11
N ALA A 76 -0.27 5.76 9.28
CA ALA A 76 0.16 6.66 8.21
C ALA A 76 0.83 7.91 8.83
N PRO A 77 2.06 8.25 8.43
CA PRO A 77 2.79 9.39 8.99
C PRO A 77 2.02 10.72 8.90
N THR A 78 1.20 10.88 7.88
CA THR A 78 0.36 12.06 7.66
C THR A 78 -0.65 12.34 8.76
N ILE A 79 -1.05 11.33 9.55
CA ILE A 79 -2.00 11.50 10.68
C ILE A 79 -1.37 12.36 11.79
N PHE A 80 -0.05 12.37 11.90
CA PHE A 80 0.69 13.11 12.92
C PHE A 80 1.23 14.44 12.42
N ASN A 81 1.02 14.77 11.15
CA ASN A 81 1.49 16.02 10.57
C ASN A 81 0.61 17.18 11.06
N ASP A 82 1.16 17.99 11.93
CA ASP A 82 0.56 19.26 12.36
C ASP A 82 1.19 20.38 11.50
N PRO A 83 0.40 21.10 10.68
CA PRO A 83 0.94 22.17 9.82
C PRO A 83 1.59 23.31 10.60
N ASN A 84 1.33 23.41 11.92
CA ASN A 84 1.95 24.40 12.81
C ASN A 84 3.24 23.92 13.46
N LYS A 85 3.67 22.68 13.24
CA LYS A 85 4.89 22.10 13.76
C LYS A 85 5.88 21.84 12.62
N ASN A 86 7.12 22.22 12.80
CA ASN A 86 8.22 21.93 11.87
C ASN A 86 8.76 20.49 12.05
N ILE A 87 7.92 19.57 12.56
CA ILE A 87 8.28 18.16 12.79
C ILE A 87 7.33 17.30 11.97
N HIS A 88 7.90 16.51 11.07
CA HIS A 88 7.16 15.57 10.23
C HIS A 88 7.62 14.15 10.55
N PHE A 89 6.66 13.28 10.80
CA PHE A 89 6.92 11.85 10.94
C PHE A 89 7.11 11.26 9.54
N LEU A 90 8.22 10.57 9.32
CA LEU A 90 8.55 9.97 8.03
C LEU A 90 8.33 8.45 8.03
N SER A 91 8.29 7.83 9.20
CA SER A 91 8.24 6.38 9.36
C SER A 91 7.44 5.96 10.59
N GLY A 92 7.32 4.65 10.81
CA GLY A 92 6.65 4.05 11.96
C GLY A 92 7.53 3.95 13.21
N THR A 93 7.17 3.01 14.09
CA THR A 93 7.89 2.74 15.35
C THR A 93 9.16 1.93 15.06
N SER A 94 10.27 2.36 15.61
CA SER A 94 11.60 1.73 15.45
C SER A 94 11.70 0.39 16.15
N ASN A 95 12.24 -0.63 15.45
CA ASN A 95 12.53 -1.96 16.00
C ASN A 95 11.31 -2.71 16.59
N TYR A 96 10.14 -2.52 16.00
CA TYR A 96 8.90 -3.19 16.40
C TYR A 96 8.39 -4.13 15.31
N GLN A 97 7.77 -5.24 15.72
CA GLN A 97 6.94 -6.04 14.84
C GLN A 97 5.70 -5.23 14.45
N THR A 98 5.67 -4.75 13.23
CA THR A 98 4.64 -3.83 12.75
C THR A 98 3.59 -4.59 11.96
N ILE A 99 2.37 -4.62 12.49
CA ILE A 99 1.20 -5.21 11.82
C ILE A 99 0.71 -4.20 10.79
N ASP A 100 0.70 -4.61 9.53
CA ASP A 100 0.30 -3.74 8.45
C ASP A 100 -1.15 -4.02 8.01
N CYS A 101 -1.41 -4.49 6.83
CA CYS A 101 -2.76 -4.64 6.30
C CYS A 101 -3.10 -6.11 5.97
N ASN A 102 -4.40 -6.36 5.79
CA ASN A 102 -4.93 -7.66 5.39
C ASN A 102 -5.77 -7.47 4.12
N GLU A 103 -5.18 -7.74 2.96
CA GLU A 103 -5.90 -7.82 1.68
C GLU A 103 -5.96 -9.24 1.13
N ASN A 104 -5.05 -10.10 1.61
CA ASN A 104 -4.83 -11.44 1.07
C ASN A 104 -5.20 -12.57 2.04
N GLY A 105 -5.98 -12.28 3.09
CA GLY A 105 -6.43 -13.29 4.05
C GLY A 105 -5.50 -13.48 5.24
N TYR A 106 -4.47 -12.66 5.38
CA TYR A 106 -3.58 -12.59 6.54
C TYR A 106 -3.12 -11.15 6.77
N PHE A 107 -2.78 -10.80 8.00
CA PHE A 107 -2.08 -9.54 8.26
C PHE A 107 -0.61 -9.69 7.92
N SER A 108 -0.10 -8.83 7.04
CA SER A 108 1.33 -8.72 6.84
C SER A 108 1.99 -8.13 8.09
N ILE A 109 3.15 -8.68 8.44
CA ILE A 109 3.93 -8.25 9.60
C ILE A 109 5.38 -8.11 9.17
N TYR A 110 5.99 -6.98 9.49
CA TYR A 110 7.41 -6.79 9.29
C TYR A 110 8.09 -6.27 10.57
N LEU A 111 9.33 -6.66 10.79
CA LEU A 111 10.17 -6.02 11.79
C LEU A 111 10.68 -4.70 11.18
N SER A 112 10.25 -3.58 11.75
CA SER A 112 10.76 -2.27 11.35
C SER A 112 12.24 -2.13 11.71
N ASP A 113 12.96 -1.37 10.90
CA ASP A 113 14.35 -1.06 11.18
C ASP A 113 14.50 -0.04 12.32
N ARG A 114 15.74 0.32 12.65
CA ARG A 114 16.07 1.29 13.70
C ARG A 114 15.52 2.69 13.47
N PHE A 115 15.06 3.00 12.26
CA PHE A 115 14.43 4.26 11.91
C PHE A 115 12.92 4.14 11.68
N GLY A 116 12.35 2.93 11.82
CA GLY A 116 10.91 2.68 11.69
C GLY A 116 10.43 2.35 10.28
N PHE A 117 11.32 2.19 9.31
CA PHE A 117 10.98 1.80 7.93
C PHE A 117 10.92 0.27 7.77
N ASN A 118 10.36 -0.17 6.65
CA ASN A 118 10.30 -1.58 6.30
C ASN A 118 11.60 -2.06 5.64
N ASN A 119 12.70 -2.05 6.41
CA ASN A 119 13.99 -2.59 6.00
C ASN A 119 14.56 -3.58 7.03
N PRO A 120 15.43 -4.50 6.63
CA PRO A 120 16.38 -5.11 7.55
C PRO A 120 17.38 -4.08 8.07
N ASN A 121 17.77 -4.20 9.34
CA ASN A 121 18.70 -3.22 9.95
C ASN A 121 20.11 -3.22 9.32
N ASP A 122 20.55 -4.35 8.79
CA ASP A 122 21.83 -4.53 8.12
C ASP A 122 21.99 -3.66 6.87
N GLN A 123 20.88 -3.27 6.23
CA GLN A 123 20.92 -2.37 5.08
C GLN A 123 21.51 -1.00 5.43
N TRP A 124 21.37 -0.57 6.67
CA TRP A 124 21.93 0.69 7.18
C TRP A 124 23.40 0.61 7.59
N GLU A 125 23.95 -0.61 7.74
CA GLU A 125 25.36 -0.83 8.06
C GLU A 125 26.27 -0.70 6.83
N SER A 126 25.70 -0.66 5.64
CA SER A 126 26.46 -0.58 4.40
C SER A 126 26.92 0.82 4.08
N ASP A 127 28.21 1.01 3.86
CA ASP A 127 28.77 2.25 3.34
C ASP A 127 28.38 2.52 1.87
N ASN A 128 27.80 1.54 1.18
CA ASN A 128 27.42 1.63 -0.22
C ASN A 128 25.97 1.19 -0.44
N ILE A 129 25.05 2.15 -0.28
CA ILE A 129 23.65 1.97 -0.64
C ILE A 129 23.50 2.24 -2.14
N LYS A 130 23.15 1.19 -2.89
CA LYS A 130 23.06 1.28 -4.34
C LYS A 130 21.74 1.86 -4.83
N TYR A 131 20.64 1.52 -4.14
CA TYR A 131 19.30 1.95 -4.51
C TYR A 131 18.54 2.48 -3.30
N VAL A 132 17.72 3.51 -3.54
CA VAL A 132 16.75 4.03 -2.57
C VAL A 132 15.39 4.02 -3.26
N ILE A 133 14.41 3.35 -2.65
CA ILE A 133 13.03 3.32 -3.12
C ILE A 133 12.24 4.34 -2.30
N LEU A 134 11.57 5.25 -2.99
CA LEU A 134 10.67 6.24 -2.42
C LEU A 134 9.33 6.11 -3.10
N GLY A 135 8.24 6.11 -2.34
CA GLY A 135 6.91 6.01 -2.93
C GLY A 135 5.80 5.81 -1.91
N ASP A 136 4.70 5.31 -2.42
CA ASP A 136 3.47 5.04 -1.66
C ASP A 136 3.44 3.61 -1.06
N SER A 137 2.26 3.10 -0.83
CA SER A 137 2.03 1.76 -0.28
C SER A 137 2.68 0.63 -1.10
N PHE A 138 2.80 0.78 -2.42
CA PHE A 138 3.48 -0.21 -3.27
C PHE A 138 4.99 -0.24 -3.01
N ALA A 139 5.61 0.93 -2.92
CA ALA A 139 7.03 1.04 -2.58
C ALA A 139 7.29 0.49 -1.17
N HIS A 140 6.44 0.85 -0.21
CA HIS A 140 6.51 0.34 1.16
C HIS A 140 6.40 -1.19 1.24
N GLY A 141 5.73 -1.84 0.28
CA GLY A 141 5.39 -3.26 0.31
C GLY A 141 4.20 -3.56 1.23
N ALA A 142 3.21 -2.65 1.27
CA ALA A 142 2.02 -2.81 2.08
C ALA A 142 1.28 -4.11 1.74
N CYS A 143 0.74 -4.78 2.76
CA CYS A 143 0.05 -6.07 2.67
C CYS A 143 0.91 -7.24 2.16
N VAL A 144 2.22 -7.09 2.07
CA VAL A 144 3.15 -8.11 1.57
C VAL A 144 4.24 -8.38 2.61
N ASN A 145 4.44 -9.66 2.94
CA ASN A 145 5.54 -10.05 3.82
C ASN A 145 6.88 -10.08 3.06
N ARG A 146 7.97 -9.65 3.71
CA ARG A 146 9.31 -9.94 3.20
C ARG A 146 9.51 -11.46 3.08
N PRO A 147 10.18 -11.95 2.03
CA PRO A 147 10.96 -11.21 1.02
C PRO A 147 10.19 -10.88 -0.28
N HIS A 148 8.85 -10.87 -0.27
CA HIS A 148 8.05 -10.72 -1.48
C HIS A 148 7.74 -9.26 -1.87
N ASP A 149 8.14 -8.29 -1.06
CA ASP A 149 8.06 -6.86 -1.37
C ASP A 149 9.11 -6.44 -2.43
N ILE A 150 8.86 -5.30 -3.08
CA ILE A 150 9.71 -4.79 -4.17
C ILE A 150 11.16 -4.59 -3.73
N ALA A 151 11.38 -4.01 -2.55
CA ALA A 151 12.72 -3.73 -2.06
C ALA A 151 13.50 -5.02 -1.79
N SER A 152 12.85 -6.01 -1.19
CA SER A 152 13.47 -7.32 -0.93
C SER A 152 13.77 -8.07 -2.22
N GLN A 153 12.87 -8.02 -3.21
CA GLN A 153 13.13 -8.64 -4.52
C GLN A 153 14.28 -7.93 -5.25
N LEU A 154 14.36 -6.61 -5.16
CA LEU A 154 15.47 -5.88 -5.75
C LEU A 154 16.82 -6.22 -5.08
N ARG A 155 16.85 -6.38 -3.75
CA ARG A 155 18.03 -6.86 -3.01
C ARG A 155 18.49 -8.23 -3.52
N ILE A 156 17.56 -9.17 -3.65
CA ILE A 156 17.83 -10.55 -4.10
C ILE A 156 18.35 -10.54 -5.55
N LEU A 157 17.66 -9.87 -6.46
CA LEU A 157 17.98 -9.91 -7.89
C LEU A 157 19.27 -9.14 -8.23
N SER A 158 19.53 -8.03 -7.55
CA SER A 158 20.72 -7.20 -7.82
C SER A 158 21.94 -7.58 -6.98
N ASN A 159 21.74 -8.33 -5.89
CA ASN A 159 22.74 -8.56 -4.85
C ASN A 159 23.36 -7.27 -4.35
N GLN A 160 22.54 -6.23 -4.17
CA GLN A 160 22.95 -4.88 -3.74
C GLN A 160 22.13 -4.43 -2.54
N ASN A 161 22.67 -3.45 -1.79
CA ASN A 161 21.94 -2.81 -0.70
C ASN A 161 20.89 -1.84 -1.23
N VAL A 162 19.69 -1.96 -0.68
CA VAL A 162 18.50 -1.19 -1.07
C VAL A 162 17.81 -0.67 0.18
N LEU A 163 17.60 0.63 0.28
CA LEU A 163 16.73 1.24 1.28
C LEU A 163 15.35 1.52 0.71
N ASN A 164 14.34 1.19 1.50
CA ASN A 164 12.94 1.48 1.26
C ASN A 164 12.49 2.54 2.28
N LEU A 165 12.15 3.76 1.81
CA LEU A 165 11.88 4.93 2.66
C LEU A 165 10.45 5.46 2.47
#